data_4a83d12bf1ddf569d46c9529a3b4a9d5
#
_entry.id   4a83d12bf1ddf569d46c9529a3b4a9d5
#
_cell.length_a   1.000
_cell.length_b   1.000
_cell.length_c   1.000
_cell.angle_alpha   90.00
_cell.angle_beta   90.00
_cell.angle_gamma   90.00
#
_symmetry.space_group_name_H-M   'P 1'
#
loop_
_entity.id
_entity.type
_entity.pdbx_description
1 polymer ?
#
loop_
_entity_poly.entity_id
_entity_poly.type
_entity_poly.pdbx_seq_one_letter_code
_entity_poly.pdbx_strand_id
1 'polypeptide(L)'
;MKREINTNGPKLVSLFSGCGGMDIGFEQAGFCRVWAYDFDKDAQATFRANLGDIDGRDIRDVPANEIPDCDIITAGFPCQPFSNAGNRKGVNDSRGMLYLECLRIIREKKPTVFLFENVKGLMSSKYVDGRNLVEVIAADLCDMGYRVTYKVVNSVDYGVPQKRERLIMVGIKASLDKEYVFPTAMEQTEKQTVGAILDIPANVPNQVDWPLSPQAMSMLPYIPEGGSWKDIPYDKLPDRLKRIRDDMKRYHAPKFYRRFARNEINGTITASAQPENCGIIHPTENRRYNIREVARMQSFPDDYVFFDGTLKEISAAYKVIGNAVPCALAYAIAKAIKEQVFDD
;
A
#
# COMPACT_ATOMS: atom_id res chain seq x y z
N MET A 1 -12.09 -5.56 19.96
CA MET A 1 -11.64 -4.67 21.07
C MET A 1 -11.06 -3.41 20.42
N LYS A 2 -11.49 -2.20 20.80
CA LYS A 2 -10.83 -0.97 20.30
C LYS A 2 -9.39 -1.01 20.79
N ARG A 3 -8.42 -0.80 19.89
CA ARG A 3 -7.00 -0.71 20.25
C ARG A 3 -6.80 0.50 21.15
N GLU A 4 -6.04 0.31 22.23
CA GLU A 4 -5.62 1.45 23.06
C GLU A 4 -4.70 2.33 22.23
N ILE A 5 -5.10 3.59 22.03
CA ILE A 5 -4.28 4.60 21.37
C ILE A 5 -3.24 5.07 22.37
N ASN A 6 -1.95 4.99 22.02
CA ASN A 6 -0.91 5.61 22.82
C ASN A 6 -1.13 7.13 22.82
N THR A 7 -1.38 7.70 23.97
CA THR A 7 -1.63 9.16 24.10
C THR A 7 -0.37 9.98 24.39
N ASN A 8 0.76 9.32 24.66
CA ASN A 8 1.99 9.96 25.14
C ASN A 8 3.14 9.97 24.12
N GLY A 9 2.94 9.42 22.92
CA GLY A 9 3.95 9.41 21.87
C GLY A 9 3.97 10.66 21.00
N PRO A 10 4.96 10.79 20.10
CA PRO A 10 4.99 11.87 19.12
C PRO A 10 3.69 11.91 18.31
N LYS A 11 3.14 13.10 18.11
CA LYS A 11 1.84 13.30 17.46
C LYS A 11 1.92 13.09 15.96
N LEU A 12 1.09 12.19 15.43
CA LEU A 12 0.99 11.83 14.02
C LEU A 12 -0.25 12.45 13.38
N VAL A 13 -0.06 13.16 12.29
CA VAL A 13 -1.10 13.50 11.30
C VAL A 13 -0.92 12.59 10.08
N SER A 14 -1.97 11.84 9.72
CA SER A 14 -1.95 10.89 8.61
C SER A 14 -2.81 11.38 7.45
N LEU A 15 -2.18 11.64 6.31
CA LEU A 15 -2.81 12.08 5.08
C LEU A 15 -2.93 10.91 4.10
N PHE A 16 -4.08 10.77 3.45
CA PHE A 16 -4.35 9.65 2.53
C PHE A 16 -4.13 8.30 3.22
N SER A 17 -4.72 8.17 4.41
CA SER A 17 -4.52 7.04 5.34
C SER A 17 -4.99 5.71 4.78
N GLY A 18 -5.86 5.72 3.76
CA GLY A 18 -6.46 4.51 3.24
C GLY A 18 -7.25 3.76 4.32
N CYS A 19 -7.09 2.47 4.37
CA CYS A 19 -7.67 1.66 5.45
C CYS A 19 -6.75 1.56 6.69
N GLY A 20 -5.76 2.44 6.86
CA GLY A 20 -4.97 2.56 8.09
C GLY A 20 -3.75 1.65 8.21
N GLY A 21 -3.25 1.07 7.10
CA GLY A 21 -2.09 0.17 7.18
C GLY A 21 -0.82 0.88 7.68
N MET A 22 -0.57 2.10 7.24
CA MET A 22 0.54 2.93 7.70
C MET A 22 0.32 3.39 9.14
N ASP A 23 -0.91 3.80 9.48
CA ASP A 23 -1.31 4.24 10.81
C ASP A 23 -1.05 3.16 11.87
N ILE A 24 -1.43 1.90 11.58
CA ILE A 24 -1.18 0.75 12.47
C ILE A 24 0.31 0.61 12.77
N GLY A 25 1.16 0.66 11.73
CA GLY A 25 2.60 0.53 11.93
C GLY A 25 3.19 1.66 12.79
N PHE A 26 2.73 2.89 12.60
CA PHE A 26 3.15 4.03 13.40
C PHE A 26 2.64 3.94 14.84
N GLU A 27 1.38 3.58 15.06
CA GLU A 27 0.82 3.37 16.41
C GLU A 27 1.57 2.25 17.15
N GLN A 28 1.90 1.14 16.47
CA GLN A 28 2.72 0.07 17.04
C GLN A 28 4.15 0.51 17.41
N ALA A 29 4.70 1.47 16.68
CA ALA A 29 6.00 2.07 17.01
C ALA A 29 5.91 3.13 18.13
N GLY A 30 4.71 3.39 18.63
CA GLY A 30 4.48 4.29 19.78
C GLY A 30 4.16 5.73 19.41
N PHE A 31 3.77 6.03 18.16
CA PHE A 31 3.24 7.34 17.78
C PHE A 31 1.77 7.47 18.20
N CYS A 32 1.35 8.70 18.49
CA CYS A 32 -0.02 9.08 18.84
C CYS A 32 -0.69 9.72 17.61
N ARG A 33 -1.58 9.00 16.93
CA ARG A 33 -2.34 9.60 15.82
C ARG A 33 -3.38 10.57 16.37
N VAL A 34 -3.24 11.85 16.01
CA VAL A 34 -4.14 12.93 16.42
C VAL A 34 -5.15 13.31 15.34
N TRP A 35 -4.87 12.97 14.09
CA TRP A 35 -5.79 13.23 12.98
C TRP A 35 -5.45 12.31 11.78
N ALA A 36 -6.49 11.90 11.04
CA ALA A 36 -6.37 11.11 9.84
C ALA A 36 -7.30 11.66 8.74
N TYR A 37 -6.88 11.47 7.50
CA TYR A 37 -7.63 11.91 6.33
C TYR A 37 -7.60 10.87 5.21
N ASP A 38 -8.76 10.61 4.61
CA ASP A 38 -8.87 9.93 3.31
C ASP A 38 -10.17 10.29 2.61
N PHE A 39 -10.15 10.45 1.29
CA PHE A 39 -11.33 10.79 0.49
C PHE A 39 -12.16 9.57 0.08
N ASP A 40 -11.56 8.37 0.03
CA ASP A 40 -12.21 7.13 -0.40
C ASP A 40 -13.18 6.63 0.69
N LYS A 41 -14.47 6.55 0.36
CA LYS A 41 -15.50 6.14 1.32
C LYS A 41 -15.35 4.71 1.83
N ASP A 42 -14.83 3.79 1.01
CA ASP A 42 -14.59 2.40 1.42
C ASP A 42 -13.42 2.35 2.42
N ALA A 43 -12.37 3.15 2.16
CA ALA A 43 -11.24 3.31 3.07
C ALA A 43 -11.69 3.94 4.40
N GLN A 44 -12.47 5.02 4.38
CA GLN A 44 -13.02 5.65 5.58
C GLN A 44 -13.87 4.68 6.41
N ALA A 45 -14.73 3.89 5.78
CA ALA A 45 -15.59 2.92 6.48
C ALA A 45 -14.74 1.88 7.22
N THR A 46 -13.73 1.31 6.53
CA THR A 46 -12.79 0.35 7.13
C THR A 46 -11.97 1.00 8.24
N PHE A 47 -11.47 2.22 8.03
CA PHE A 47 -10.68 2.95 9.01
C PHE A 47 -11.50 3.20 10.30
N ARG A 48 -12.73 3.72 10.17
CA ARG A 48 -13.62 4.00 11.32
C ARG A 48 -13.97 2.76 12.11
N ALA A 49 -14.15 1.61 11.45
CA ALA A 49 -14.46 0.34 12.11
C ALA A 49 -13.32 -0.13 13.04
N ASN A 50 -12.07 0.27 12.79
CA ASN A 50 -10.89 -0.26 13.48
C ASN A 50 -10.09 0.78 14.27
N LEU A 51 -9.98 2.00 13.77
CA LEU A 51 -9.03 3.01 14.26
C LEU A 51 -9.71 4.29 14.77
N GLY A 52 -11.00 4.47 14.54
CA GLY A 52 -11.75 5.65 14.98
C GLY A 52 -11.93 6.69 13.87
N ASP A 53 -12.05 7.95 14.23
CA ASP A 53 -12.46 8.99 13.30
C ASP A 53 -11.42 9.28 12.21
N ILE A 54 -11.94 9.63 11.02
CA ILE A 54 -11.18 10.04 9.85
C ILE A 54 -11.93 11.14 9.11
N ASP A 55 -11.24 12.21 8.73
CA ASP A 55 -11.80 13.28 7.91
C ASP A 55 -11.99 12.79 6.47
N GLY A 56 -13.15 13.03 5.91
CA GLY A 56 -13.53 12.59 4.57
C GLY A 56 -13.85 13.74 3.62
N ARG A 57 -13.60 15.00 4.02
CA ARG A 57 -13.75 16.17 3.15
C ARG A 57 -12.73 16.14 2.02
N ASP A 58 -12.87 16.95 1.00
CA ASP A 58 -11.78 17.16 0.05
C ASP A 58 -10.63 17.88 0.78
N ILE A 59 -9.40 17.37 0.68
CA ILE A 59 -8.24 17.94 1.37
C ILE A 59 -7.97 19.39 0.96
N ARG A 60 -8.40 19.78 -0.23
CA ARG A 60 -8.29 21.15 -0.75
C ARG A 60 -9.20 22.13 0.00
N ASP A 61 -10.29 21.62 0.55
CA ASP A 61 -11.27 22.36 1.31
C ASP A 61 -11.00 22.34 2.83
N VAL A 62 -9.97 21.59 3.27
CA VAL A 62 -9.57 21.52 4.69
C VAL A 62 -8.53 22.61 4.97
N PRO A 63 -8.89 23.65 5.74
CA PRO A 63 -7.92 24.67 6.17
C PRO A 63 -6.84 24.05 7.05
N ALA A 64 -5.58 24.40 6.83
CA ALA A 64 -4.48 23.81 7.60
C ALA A 64 -4.56 24.12 9.11
N ASN A 65 -5.19 25.20 9.51
CA ASN A 65 -5.40 25.53 10.92
C ASN A 65 -6.44 24.64 11.64
N GLU A 66 -7.30 23.91 10.90
CA GLU A 66 -8.19 22.91 11.47
C GLU A 66 -7.47 21.58 11.73
N ILE A 67 -6.33 21.34 11.08
CA ILE A 67 -5.50 20.17 11.32
C ILE A 67 -4.72 20.38 12.61
N PRO A 68 -4.71 19.42 13.56
CA PRO A 68 -3.94 19.56 14.80
C PRO A 68 -2.44 19.76 14.56
N ASP A 69 -1.76 20.39 15.51
CA ASP A 69 -0.30 20.43 15.53
C ASP A 69 0.27 19.02 15.77
N CYS A 70 1.37 18.70 15.08
CA CYS A 70 1.94 17.37 15.07
C CYS A 70 3.46 17.39 14.97
N ASP A 71 4.05 16.29 15.40
CA ASP A 71 5.49 16.04 15.31
C ASP A 71 5.86 15.38 13.99
N ILE A 72 4.95 14.58 13.43
CA ILE A 72 5.15 13.90 12.16
C ILE A 72 3.91 13.96 11.27
N ILE A 73 4.12 14.12 9.96
CA ILE A 73 3.10 13.95 8.93
C ILE A 73 3.47 12.76 8.06
N THR A 74 2.53 11.81 7.88
CA THR A 74 2.65 10.75 6.89
C THR A 74 1.69 10.98 5.74
N ALA A 75 2.07 10.61 4.50
CA ALA A 75 1.18 10.71 3.35
C ALA A 75 1.46 9.61 2.31
N GLY A 76 0.39 8.88 1.95
CA GLY A 76 0.35 7.94 0.83
C GLY A 76 -0.48 8.51 -0.34
N PHE A 77 -0.12 9.67 -0.87
CA PHE A 77 -0.92 10.34 -1.88
C PHE A 77 -0.96 9.56 -3.20
N PRO A 78 -2.12 9.56 -3.93
CA PRO A 78 -2.26 8.82 -5.17
C PRO A 78 -1.29 9.33 -6.24
N CYS A 79 -0.51 8.39 -6.82
CA CYS A 79 0.34 8.64 -7.96
C CYS A 79 -0.50 8.56 -9.24
N GLN A 80 -0.97 9.69 -9.73
CA GLN A 80 -1.40 9.75 -11.13
C GLN A 80 -0.30 10.41 -11.95
N PRO A 81 0.21 9.72 -13.00
CA PRO A 81 1.29 10.27 -13.78
C PRO A 81 0.85 11.58 -14.44
N PHE A 82 1.68 12.61 -14.34
CA PHE A 82 1.65 13.78 -15.22
C PHE A 82 1.94 13.39 -16.69
N SER A 83 1.91 12.08 -17.01
CA SER A 83 2.24 11.53 -18.30
C SER A 83 1.09 11.74 -19.30
N ASN A 84 1.45 12.25 -20.45
CA ASN A 84 0.68 12.52 -21.67
C ASN A 84 0.04 11.26 -22.32
N ALA A 85 -0.48 10.30 -21.59
CA ALA A 85 -1.19 9.14 -22.12
C ALA A 85 -2.71 9.37 -22.04
N GLY A 86 -3.25 10.15 -22.94
CA GLY A 86 -4.70 10.31 -23.13
C GLY A 86 -5.20 11.73 -22.86
N ASN A 87 -5.32 12.51 -23.93
CA ASN A 87 -5.92 13.85 -24.03
C ASN A 87 -5.27 14.95 -23.17
N ARG A 88 -4.48 15.79 -23.82
CA ARG A 88 -4.01 17.13 -23.47
C ARG A 88 -4.90 17.95 -22.53
N LYS A 89 -5.18 17.47 -21.35
CA LYS A 89 -5.68 18.27 -20.22
C LYS A 89 -4.49 18.45 -19.26
N GLY A 90 -3.53 19.23 -19.72
CA GLY A 90 -2.43 19.70 -18.88
C GLY A 90 -2.95 20.37 -17.62
N VAL A 91 -2.07 20.63 -16.65
CA VAL A 91 -2.18 21.47 -15.44
C VAL A 91 -3.52 21.50 -14.67
N ASN A 92 -4.65 21.10 -15.28
CA ASN A 92 -6.00 21.08 -14.73
C ASN A 92 -6.50 19.68 -14.30
N ASP A 93 -5.65 18.63 -14.29
CA ASP A 93 -6.05 17.39 -13.63
C ASP A 93 -5.86 17.57 -12.11
N SER A 94 -6.99 17.83 -11.46
CA SER A 94 -7.08 18.09 -10.01
C SER A 94 -6.44 17.00 -9.12
N ARG A 95 -6.15 15.82 -9.68
CA ARG A 95 -5.56 14.67 -8.97
C ARG A 95 -4.03 14.65 -9.01
N GLY A 96 -3.42 15.27 -10.02
CA GLY A 96 -1.97 15.44 -10.10
C GLY A 96 -1.38 16.42 -9.08
N MET A 97 -2.25 17.16 -8.37
CA MET A 97 -1.85 18.23 -7.44
C MET A 97 -1.92 17.83 -5.96
N LEU A 98 -2.26 16.58 -5.62
CA LEU A 98 -2.46 16.21 -4.21
C LEU A 98 -1.16 16.22 -3.39
N TYR A 99 0.00 16.04 -4.00
CA TYR A 99 1.26 16.26 -3.29
C TYR A 99 1.45 17.74 -2.88
N LEU A 100 0.93 18.70 -3.67
CA LEU A 100 0.98 20.12 -3.31
C LEU A 100 0.16 20.42 -2.06
N GLU A 101 -0.93 19.68 -1.82
CA GLU A 101 -1.69 19.76 -0.59
C GLU A 101 -0.88 19.23 0.61
N CYS A 102 -0.09 18.16 0.41
CA CYS A 102 0.88 17.73 1.42
C CYS A 102 1.89 18.84 1.73
N LEU A 103 2.45 19.48 0.69
CA LEU A 103 3.39 20.61 0.89
C LEU A 103 2.73 21.79 1.58
N ARG A 104 1.48 22.13 1.24
CA ARG A 104 0.70 23.21 1.91
C ARG A 104 0.59 22.95 3.40
N ILE A 105 0.20 21.73 3.78
CA ILE A 105 0.01 21.32 5.18
C ILE A 105 1.36 21.30 5.91
N ILE A 106 2.42 20.74 5.29
CA ILE A 106 3.77 20.71 5.89
C ILE A 106 4.31 22.14 6.11
N ARG A 107 4.08 23.06 5.16
CA ARG A 107 4.52 24.46 5.29
C ARG A 107 3.87 25.16 6.48
N GLU A 108 2.60 24.88 6.73
CA GLU A 108 1.84 25.48 7.84
C GLU A 108 2.17 24.81 9.18
N LYS A 109 2.15 23.47 9.21
CA LYS A 109 2.33 22.69 10.45
C LYS A 109 3.78 22.54 10.87
N LYS A 110 4.70 22.61 9.94
CA LYS A 110 6.15 22.48 10.18
C LYS A 110 6.50 21.30 11.09
N PRO A 111 6.08 20.07 10.76
CA PRO A 111 6.37 18.88 11.57
C PRO A 111 7.88 18.68 11.70
N THR A 112 8.31 18.00 12.75
CA THR A 112 9.71 17.61 12.92
C THR A 112 10.17 16.65 11.83
N VAL A 113 9.26 15.73 11.44
CA VAL A 113 9.49 14.74 10.39
C VAL A 113 8.29 14.70 9.44
N PHE A 114 8.52 14.38 8.18
CA PHE A 114 7.48 13.86 7.29
C PHE A 114 7.91 12.54 6.67
N LEU A 115 6.92 11.73 6.30
CA LEU A 115 7.10 10.52 5.52
C LEU A 115 6.12 10.49 4.34
N PHE A 116 6.64 10.33 3.12
CA PHE A 116 5.83 10.08 1.93
C PHE A 116 6.05 8.65 1.43
N GLU A 117 4.95 7.95 1.15
CA GLU A 117 4.97 6.64 0.49
C GLU A 117 4.36 6.77 -0.89
N ASN A 118 4.95 6.05 -1.86
CA ASN A 118 4.39 5.97 -3.21
C ASN A 118 4.83 4.69 -3.92
N VAL A 119 4.25 4.43 -5.09
CA VAL A 119 4.66 3.31 -5.95
C VAL A 119 6.06 3.57 -6.55
N LYS A 120 6.83 2.49 -6.77
CA LYS A 120 8.16 2.57 -7.44
C LYS A 120 8.12 3.33 -8.75
N GLY A 121 6.99 3.26 -9.49
CA GLY A 121 6.81 3.96 -10.77
C GLY A 121 7.00 5.47 -10.69
N LEU A 122 6.82 6.09 -9.50
CA LEU A 122 7.07 7.51 -9.30
C LEU A 122 8.52 7.90 -9.63
N MET A 123 9.49 7.00 -9.41
CA MET A 123 10.91 7.21 -9.72
C MET A 123 11.18 7.52 -11.21
N SER A 124 10.30 7.06 -12.10
CA SER A 124 10.41 7.32 -13.56
C SER A 124 9.42 8.37 -14.06
N SER A 125 8.58 8.92 -13.18
CA SER A 125 7.58 9.92 -13.53
C SER A 125 8.24 11.28 -13.81
N LYS A 126 7.66 12.00 -14.77
CA LYS A 126 8.15 13.33 -15.14
C LYS A 126 7.19 14.42 -14.68
N TYR A 127 7.75 15.50 -14.18
CA TYR A 127 7.03 16.74 -13.93
C TYR A 127 6.68 17.43 -15.26
N VAL A 128 5.83 18.46 -15.23
CA VAL A 128 5.35 19.16 -16.45
C VAL A 128 6.47 19.78 -17.29
N ASP A 129 7.60 20.12 -16.68
CA ASP A 129 8.79 20.68 -17.34
C ASP A 129 9.83 19.63 -17.78
N GLY A 130 9.53 18.33 -17.61
CA GLY A 130 10.37 17.21 -17.99
C GLY A 130 11.38 16.75 -16.94
N ARG A 131 11.53 17.47 -15.81
CA ARG A 131 12.37 17.01 -14.68
C ARG A 131 11.81 15.75 -14.04
N ASN A 132 12.62 15.04 -13.28
CA ASN A 132 12.16 13.90 -12.49
C ASN A 132 11.23 14.39 -11.36
N LEU A 133 10.03 13.79 -11.24
CA LEU A 133 9.04 14.25 -10.27
C LEU A 133 9.51 14.05 -8.81
N VAL A 134 10.23 12.97 -8.53
CA VAL A 134 10.76 12.71 -7.17
C VAL A 134 11.80 13.76 -6.79
N GLU A 135 12.66 14.16 -7.74
CA GLU A 135 13.66 15.21 -7.51
C GLU A 135 13.00 16.59 -7.31
N VAL A 136 11.92 16.88 -8.04
CA VAL A 136 11.14 18.12 -7.83
C VAL A 136 10.54 18.15 -6.44
N ILE A 137 9.87 17.06 -6.02
CA ILE A 137 9.27 16.96 -4.67
C ILE A 137 10.35 17.08 -3.59
N ALA A 138 11.50 16.44 -3.76
CA ALA A 138 12.59 16.52 -2.80
C ALA A 138 13.17 17.93 -2.72
N ALA A 139 13.33 18.62 -3.85
CA ALA A 139 13.81 20.01 -3.87
C ALA A 139 12.83 20.96 -3.16
N ASP A 140 11.53 20.88 -3.45
CA ASP A 140 10.49 21.68 -2.79
C ASP A 140 10.55 21.52 -1.24
N LEU A 141 10.79 20.30 -0.77
CA LEU A 141 10.90 19.99 0.65
C LEU A 141 12.23 20.44 1.27
N CYS A 142 13.33 20.37 0.51
CA CYS A 142 14.60 20.95 0.95
C CYS A 142 14.51 22.47 1.09
N ASP A 143 13.85 23.15 0.15
CA ASP A 143 13.61 24.60 0.21
C ASP A 143 12.71 24.99 1.40
N MET A 144 11.91 24.04 1.90
CA MET A 144 11.11 24.21 3.13
C MET A 144 11.90 23.94 4.43
N GLY A 145 13.21 23.66 4.33
CA GLY A 145 14.10 23.45 5.47
C GLY A 145 14.18 22.02 5.99
N TYR A 146 13.95 21.02 5.13
CA TYR A 146 14.11 19.60 5.49
C TYR A 146 15.35 18.98 4.82
N ARG A 147 15.99 18.04 5.50
CA ARG A 147 16.90 17.07 4.89
C ARG A 147 16.09 15.89 4.41
N VAL A 148 16.14 15.61 3.12
CA VAL A 148 15.28 14.60 2.48
C VAL A 148 16.11 13.40 2.04
N THR A 149 15.73 12.23 2.53
CA THR A 149 16.31 10.94 2.12
C THR A 149 15.21 10.08 1.52
N TYR A 150 15.44 9.44 0.37
CA TYR A 150 14.45 8.55 -0.24
C TYR A 150 15.07 7.29 -0.84
N LYS A 151 14.31 6.19 -0.80
CA LYS A 151 14.74 4.89 -1.30
C LYS A 151 13.54 4.07 -1.76
N VAL A 152 13.73 3.23 -2.77
CA VAL A 152 12.79 2.15 -3.08
C VAL A 152 13.11 0.97 -2.16
N VAL A 153 12.16 0.59 -1.34
CA VAL A 153 12.25 -0.55 -0.42
C VAL A 153 11.33 -1.68 -0.85
N ASN A 154 11.69 -2.91 -0.53
CA ASN A 154 10.82 -4.06 -0.75
C ASN A 154 10.24 -4.52 0.59
N SER A 155 8.91 -4.63 0.67
CA SER A 155 8.22 -4.98 1.92
C SER A 155 8.69 -6.31 2.53
N VAL A 156 9.12 -7.27 1.69
CA VAL A 156 9.63 -8.55 2.18
C VAL A 156 10.86 -8.39 3.08
N ASP A 157 11.68 -7.37 2.86
CA ASP A 157 12.88 -7.08 3.64
C ASP A 157 12.54 -6.57 5.07
N TYR A 158 11.25 -6.36 5.34
CA TYR A 158 10.73 -5.87 6.62
C TYR A 158 9.66 -6.80 7.23
N GLY A 159 9.75 -8.10 6.94
CA GLY A 159 8.89 -9.12 7.55
C GLY A 159 7.52 -9.30 6.89
N VAL A 160 7.23 -8.64 5.79
CA VAL A 160 5.95 -8.78 5.06
C VAL A 160 5.99 -10.02 4.16
N PRO A 161 4.96 -10.90 4.16
CA PRO A 161 4.90 -12.08 3.30
C PRO A 161 4.52 -11.73 1.83
N GLN A 162 5.09 -10.64 1.32
CA GLN A 162 4.79 -10.14 -0.02
C GLN A 162 5.98 -9.34 -0.59
N LYS A 163 6.36 -9.65 -1.82
CA LYS A 163 7.29 -8.81 -2.61
C LYS A 163 6.54 -7.61 -3.15
N ARG A 164 6.68 -6.46 -2.47
CA ARG A 164 6.03 -5.20 -2.82
C ARG A 164 7.01 -4.05 -2.71
N GLU A 165 7.41 -3.49 -3.84
CA GLU A 165 8.35 -2.36 -3.89
C GLU A 165 7.59 -1.03 -3.74
N ARG A 166 8.11 -0.18 -2.85
CA ARG A 166 7.56 1.16 -2.59
C ARG A 166 8.68 2.18 -2.46
N LEU A 167 8.43 3.35 -3.01
CA LEU A 167 9.24 4.53 -2.73
C LEU A 167 8.84 5.04 -1.34
N ILE A 168 9.82 5.17 -0.48
CA ILE A 168 9.69 5.85 0.81
C ILE A 168 10.60 7.07 0.80
N MET A 169 10.05 8.22 1.15
CA MET A 169 10.77 9.48 1.29
C MET A 169 10.55 10.01 2.71
N VAL A 170 11.63 10.25 3.43
CA VAL A 170 11.60 10.79 4.79
C VAL A 170 12.37 12.10 4.80
N GLY A 171 11.77 13.13 5.39
CA GLY A 171 12.44 14.38 5.64
C GLY A 171 12.46 14.72 7.13
N ILE A 172 13.61 15.12 7.62
CA ILE A 172 13.83 15.59 8.99
C ILE A 172 14.15 17.08 8.92
N LYS A 173 13.62 17.90 9.86
CA LYS A 173 14.00 19.33 9.94
C LYS A 173 15.51 19.49 9.93
N ALA A 174 16.03 20.29 9.04
CA ALA A 174 17.47 20.53 8.87
C ALA A 174 18.12 21.14 10.13
N SER A 175 17.34 21.86 10.94
CA SER A 175 17.80 22.43 12.21
C SER A 175 18.20 21.41 13.28
N LEU A 176 17.78 20.15 13.13
CA LEU A 176 18.16 19.06 14.04
C LEU A 176 19.53 18.47 13.74
N ASP A 177 20.11 18.79 12.59
CA ASP A 177 21.38 18.24 12.11
C ASP A 177 21.42 16.69 12.07
N LYS A 178 20.25 16.08 11.86
CA LYS A 178 20.04 14.61 11.72
C LYS A 178 19.72 14.27 10.27
N GLU A 179 20.13 13.07 9.85
CA GLU A 179 19.77 12.48 8.56
C GLU A 179 19.12 11.11 8.80
N TYR A 180 18.05 10.80 8.04
CA TYR A 180 17.36 9.54 8.19
C TYR A 180 18.15 8.38 7.57
N VAL A 181 18.37 7.32 8.34
CA VAL A 181 18.97 6.08 7.89
C VAL A 181 17.91 4.98 7.82
N PHE A 182 17.72 4.40 6.64
CA PHE A 182 16.77 3.30 6.46
C PHE A 182 17.16 2.08 7.31
N PRO A 183 16.19 1.40 7.94
CA PRO A 183 16.47 0.19 8.70
C PRO A 183 17.06 -0.89 7.79
N THR A 184 17.96 -1.70 8.36
CA THR A 184 18.58 -2.83 7.66
C THR A 184 17.54 -3.87 7.28
N ALA A 185 17.66 -4.42 6.06
CA ALA A 185 16.83 -5.53 5.62
C ALA A 185 16.97 -6.74 6.56
N MET A 186 15.84 -7.35 6.90
CA MET A 186 15.81 -8.60 7.69
C MET A 186 16.10 -9.78 6.78
N GLU A 187 16.67 -10.85 7.32
CA GLU A 187 16.73 -12.12 6.62
C GLU A 187 15.32 -12.66 6.38
N GLN A 188 15.11 -13.18 5.17
CA GLN A 188 13.84 -13.80 4.82
C GLN A 188 13.70 -15.14 5.51
N THR A 189 12.54 -15.39 6.09
CA THR A 189 12.23 -16.62 6.84
C THR A 189 11.02 -17.33 6.27
N GLU A 190 10.79 -18.58 6.65
CA GLU A 190 9.59 -19.33 6.29
C GLU A 190 8.29 -18.64 6.71
N LYS A 191 8.32 -17.78 7.74
CA LYS A 191 7.15 -17.01 8.19
C LYS A 191 6.61 -16.01 7.15
N GLN A 192 7.40 -15.70 6.11
CA GLN A 192 7.03 -14.81 5.02
C GLN A 192 6.53 -15.55 3.78
N THR A 193 6.44 -16.87 3.84
CA THR A 193 5.91 -17.67 2.72
C THR A 193 4.39 -17.67 2.67
N VAL A 194 3.85 -18.01 1.51
CA VAL A 194 2.39 -18.17 1.33
C VAL A 194 1.82 -19.18 2.34
N GLY A 195 2.50 -20.29 2.56
CA GLY A 195 2.06 -21.32 3.50
C GLY A 195 1.85 -20.79 4.93
N ALA A 196 2.72 -19.89 5.37
CA ALA A 196 2.66 -19.34 6.73
C ALA A 196 1.42 -18.47 7.02
N ILE A 197 0.81 -17.89 5.97
CA ILE A 197 -0.38 -17.03 6.13
C ILE A 197 -1.71 -17.79 6.07
N LEU A 198 -1.71 -19.05 5.60
CA LEU A 198 -2.94 -19.81 5.33
C LEU A 198 -3.52 -20.51 6.56
N ASP A 199 -2.75 -20.70 7.61
CA ASP A 199 -3.25 -21.28 8.86
C ASP A 199 -4.02 -20.22 9.66
N ILE A 200 -5.31 -20.08 9.33
CA ILE A 200 -6.20 -19.07 9.92
C ILE A 200 -7.21 -19.77 10.82
N PRO A 201 -7.24 -19.48 12.14
CA PRO A 201 -8.27 -19.98 13.04
C PRO A 201 -9.69 -19.63 12.58
N ALA A 202 -10.63 -20.53 12.74
CA ALA A 202 -12.00 -20.38 12.24
C ALA A 202 -12.76 -19.16 12.82
N ASN A 203 -12.35 -18.68 13.99
CA ASN A 203 -12.95 -17.52 14.65
C ASN A 203 -12.40 -16.16 14.17
N VAL A 204 -11.41 -16.15 13.29
CA VAL A 204 -10.86 -14.90 12.72
C VAL A 204 -11.85 -14.33 11.70
N PRO A 205 -12.19 -13.04 11.76
CA PRO A 205 -13.16 -12.42 10.86
C PRO A 205 -12.67 -12.31 9.42
N ASN A 206 -13.60 -12.10 8.51
CA ASN A 206 -13.36 -11.84 7.08
C ASN A 206 -12.76 -13.02 6.29
N GLN A 207 -12.99 -14.25 6.70
CA GLN A 207 -12.70 -15.46 5.91
C GLN A 207 -13.79 -15.68 4.85
N VAL A 208 -13.94 -14.70 3.96
CA VAL A 208 -14.97 -14.69 2.91
C VAL A 208 -14.31 -14.67 1.54
N ASP A 209 -14.78 -15.55 0.67
CA ASP A 209 -14.32 -15.67 -0.70
C ASP A 209 -15.03 -14.70 -1.65
N TRP A 210 -14.27 -14.09 -2.54
CA TRP A 210 -14.84 -13.41 -3.70
C TRP A 210 -14.84 -14.37 -4.89
N PRO A 211 -16.02 -14.77 -5.40
CA PRO A 211 -16.11 -15.74 -6.49
C PRO A 211 -15.32 -15.31 -7.72
N LEU A 212 -14.68 -16.26 -8.38
CA LEU A 212 -14.06 -16.07 -9.68
C LEU A 212 -15.11 -16.23 -10.79
N SER A 213 -14.81 -15.67 -11.98
CA SER A 213 -15.66 -15.89 -13.15
C SER A 213 -15.70 -17.36 -13.55
N PRO A 214 -16.79 -17.85 -14.20
CA PRO A 214 -16.86 -19.24 -14.71
C PRO A 214 -15.67 -19.59 -15.61
N GLN A 215 -15.20 -18.66 -16.44
CA GLN A 215 -14.02 -18.84 -17.29
C GLN A 215 -12.75 -19.04 -16.45
N ALA A 216 -12.53 -18.23 -15.41
CA ALA A 216 -11.40 -18.42 -14.51
C ALA A 216 -11.45 -19.78 -13.82
N MET A 217 -12.63 -20.14 -13.27
CA MET A 217 -12.84 -21.41 -12.60
C MET A 217 -12.57 -22.62 -13.52
N SER A 218 -12.88 -22.56 -14.80
CA SER A 218 -12.62 -23.65 -15.74
C SER A 218 -11.12 -23.86 -16.03
N MET A 219 -10.28 -22.86 -15.79
CA MET A 219 -8.84 -22.91 -16.02
C MET A 219 -8.04 -23.40 -14.81
N LEU A 220 -8.50 -23.10 -13.59
CA LEU A 220 -7.74 -23.35 -12.36
C LEU A 220 -7.32 -24.79 -12.13
N PRO A 221 -8.13 -25.83 -12.51
CA PRO A 221 -7.72 -27.22 -12.34
C PRO A 221 -6.46 -27.61 -13.12
N TYR A 222 -6.09 -26.86 -14.14
CA TYR A 222 -4.91 -27.10 -14.96
C TYR A 222 -3.67 -26.33 -14.47
N ILE A 223 -3.79 -25.51 -13.43
CA ILE A 223 -2.68 -24.73 -12.90
C ILE A 223 -2.18 -25.37 -11.60
N PRO A 224 -1.02 -26.03 -11.63
CA PRO A 224 -0.45 -26.64 -10.43
C PRO A 224 0.01 -25.59 -9.41
N GLU A 225 0.28 -26.03 -8.19
CA GLU A 225 0.98 -25.21 -7.18
C GLU A 225 2.32 -24.73 -7.76
N GLY A 226 2.63 -23.45 -7.65
CA GLY A 226 3.80 -22.85 -8.28
C GLY A 226 3.65 -22.54 -9.78
N GLY A 227 2.50 -22.85 -10.37
CA GLY A 227 2.22 -22.68 -11.80
C GLY A 227 1.53 -21.37 -12.17
N SER A 228 1.12 -21.28 -13.43
CA SER A 228 0.43 -20.13 -14.01
C SER A 228 -0.41 -20.53 -15.22
N TRP A 229 -1.04 -19.59 -15.89
CA TRP A 229 -1.76 -19.83 -17.15
C TRP A 229 -0.92 -20.56 -18.23
N LYS A 230 0.40 -20.52 -18.13
CA LYS A 230 1.31 -21.21 -19.08
C LYS A 230 1.26 -22.74 -18.98
N ASP A 231 0.83 -23.24 -17.83
CA ASP A 231 0.70 -24.68 -17.57
C ASP A 231 -0.63 -25.25 -18.10
N ILE A 232 -1.58 -24.38 -18.48
CA ILE A 232 -2.86 -24.79 -19.03
C ILE A 232 -2.64 -25.39 -20.43
N PRO A 233 -3.19 -26.59 -20.74
CA PRO A 233 -3.18 -27.16 -22.10
C PRO A 233 -3.74 -26.18 -23.12
N TYR A 234 -3.14 -26.10 -24.32
CA TYR A 234 -3.51 -25.11 -25.33
C TYR A 234 -4.99 -25.19 -25.73
N ASP A 235 -5.53 -26.37 -25.85
CA ASP A 235 -6.95 -26.63 -26.19
C ASP A 235 -7.92 -26.15 -25.10
N LYS A 236 -7.46 -26.00 -23.85
CA LYS A 236 -8.23 -25.50 -22.70
C LYS A 236 -8.13 -24.01 -22.50
N LEU A 237 -7.24 -23.32 -23.22
CA LEU A 237 -7.09 -21.86 -23.13
C LEU A 237 -8.25 -21.15 -23.85
N PRO A 238 -8.78 -20.04 -23.26
CA PRO A 238 -9.62 -19.10 -23.96
C PRO A 238 -8.87 -18.49 -25.16
N ASP A 239 -9.60 -18.11 -26.22
CA ASP A 239 -9.00 -17.60 -27.47
C ASP A 239 -8.11 -16.37 -27.25
N ARG A 240 -8.46 -15.51 -26.27
CA ARG A 240 -7.61 -14.38 -25.89
C ARG A 240 -6.23 -14.85 -25.40
N LEU A 241 -6.18 -15.88 -24.56
CA LEU A 241 -4.93 -16.39 -24.00
C LEU A 241 -4.14 -17.20 -25.03
N LYS A 242 -4.82 -17.92 -25.96
CA LYS A 242 -4.18 -18.55 -27.11
C LYS A 242 -3.42 -17.53 -27.94
N ARG A 243 -4.10 -16.44 -28.36
CA ARG A 243 -3.46 -15.35 -29.12
C ARG A 243 -2.26 -14.74 -28.38
N ILE A 244 -2.35 -14.56 -27.06
CA ILE A 244 -1.22 -14.07 -26.26
C ILE A 244 -0.08 -15.09 -26.22
N ARG A 245 -0.39 -16.40 -26.13
CA ARG A 245 0.64 -17.46 -26.15
C ARG A 245 1.32 -17.55 -27.50
N ASP A 246 0.59 -17.37 -28.60
CA ASP A 246 1.11 -17.42 -29.96
C ASP A 246 2.00 -16.19 -30.28
N ASP A 247 1.77 -15.06 -29.65
CA ASP A 247 2.56 -13.83 -29.83
C ASP A 247 3.28 -13.40 -28.53
N MET A 248 3.95 -14.33 -27.88
CA MET A 248 4.68 -14.08 -26.63
C MET A 248 5.78 -13.02 -26.74
N LYS A 249 6.32 -12.77 -27.94
CA LYS A 249 7.35 -11.74 -28.16
C LYS A 249 6.80 -10.34 -27.90
N ARG A 250 5.53 -10.11 -28.17
CA ARG A 250 4.85 -8.83 -27.95
C ARG A 250 4.37 -8.65 -26.49
N TYR A 251 4.00 -9.74 -25.84
CA TYR A 251 3.38 -9.73 -24.51
C TYR A 251 4.33 -10.27 -23.44
N HIS A 252 5.50 -9.71 -23.24
CA HIS A 252 6.53 -10.10 -22.27
C HIS A 252 6.01 -10.88 -21.05
N ALA A 253 5.62 -12.15 -21.26
CA ALA A 253 5.26 -13.15 -20.25
C ALA A 253 4.38 -12.62 -19.09
N PRO A 254 3.16 -12.18 -19.33
CA PRO A 254 2.29 -11.72 -18.26
C PRO A 254 2.09 -12.82 -17.22
N LYS A 255 2.08 -12.44 -15.95
CA LYS A 255 1.89 -13.35 -14.81
C LYS A 255 0.40 -13.63 -14.58
N PHE A 256 -0.35 -13.93 -15.66
CA PHE A 256 -1.76 -14.25 -15.57
C PHE A 256 -1.95 -15.54 -14.77
N TYR A 257 -2.97 -15.54 -13.91
CA TYR A 257 -3.36 -16.71 -13.12
C TYR A 257 -2.17 -17.36 -12.39
N ARG A 258 -1.24 -16.55 -11.88
CA ARG A 258 -0.12 -17.06 -11.08
C ARG A 258 -0.65 -17.66 -9.78
N ARG A 259 -0.34 -18.92 -9.55
CA ARG A 259 -0.57 -19.64 -8.30
C ARG A 259 0.78 -19.79 -7.60
N PHE A 260 1.03 -19.00 -6.57
CA PHE A 260 2.28 -19.15 -5.81
C PHE A 260 2.26 -20.43 -4.99
N ALA A 261 3.39 -21.13 -4.92
CA ALA A 261 3.53 -22.28 -4.05
C ALA A 261 3.58 -21.87 -2.56
N ARG A 262 3.23 -22.81 -1.68
CA ARG A 262 3.23 -22.56 -0.24
C ARG A 262 4.59 -22.14 0.34
N ASN A 263 5.69 -22.59 -0.28
CA ASN A 263 7.06 -22.23 0.08
C ASN A 263 7.59 -20.97 -0.64
N GLU A 264 6.79 -20.33 -1.46
CA GLU A 264 7.15 -19.08 -2.14
C GLU A 264 6.65 -17.87 -1.35
N ILE A 265 7.25 -16.71 -1.60
CA ILE A 265 6.76 -15.40 -1.16
C ILE A 265 5.85 -14.84 -2.25
N ASN A 266 4.66 -14.40 -1.88
CA ASN A 266 3.68 -13.88 -2.85
C ASN A 266 4.19 -12.61 -3.55
N GLY A 267 3.72 -12.38 -4.77
CA GLY A 267 3.92 -11.12 -5.48
C GLY A 267 3.02 -10.00 -4.95
N THR A 268 3.17 -8.80 -5.52
CA THR A 268 2.34 -7.65 -5.12
C THR A 268 0.85 -7.91 -5.34
N ILE A 269 0.06 -7.83 -4.28
CA ILE A 269 -1.40 -7.77 -4.37
C ILE A 269 -1.81 -6.37 -4.80
N THR A 270 -2.63 -6.29 -5.84
CA THR A 270 -3.14 -5.03 -6.40
C THR A 270 -4.54 -4.71 -5.90
N ALA A 271 -4.94 -3.45 -5.99
CA ALA A 271 -6.29 -3.01 -5.61
C ALA A 271 -7.43 -3.70 -6.39
N SER A 272 -7.17 -4.11 -7.62
CA SER A 272 -8.16 -4.82 -8.44
C SER A 272 -8.28 -6.31 -8.06
N ALA A 273 -7.27 -6.90 -7.42
CA ALA A 273 -7.23 -8.29 -6.98
C ALA A 273 -7.71 -9.29 -8.07
N GLN A 274 -7.36 -9.04 -9.33
CA GLN A 274 -7.76 -9.89 -10.44
C GLN A 274 -6.67 -10.91 -10.79
N PRO A 275 -7.04 -12.16 -11.13
CA PRO A 275 -6.08 -13.21 -11.48
C PRO A 275 -5.16 -12.86 -12.65
N GLU A 276 -5.60 -11.94 -13.51
CA GLU A 276 -4.85 -11.50 -14.68
C GLU A 276 -3.70 -10.52 -14.33
N ASN A 277 -3.69 -9.92 -13.15
CA ASN A 277 -2.72 -8.87 -12.82
C ASN A 277 -1.93 -9.08 -11.52
N CYS A 278 -2.35 -10.02 -10.69
CA CYS A 278 -1.60 -10.36 -9.47
C CYS A 278 -1.76 -11.83 -9.10
N GLY A 279 -0.85 -12.36 -8.29
CA GLY A 279 -0.87 -13.72 -7.78
C GLY A 279 -1.89 -13.87 -6.66
N ILE A 280 -3.17 -13.92 -7.01
CA ILE A 280 -4.30 -13.96 -6.09
C ILE A 280 -4.91 -15.35 -5.93
N ILE A 281 -4.41 -16.35 -6.66
CA ILE A 281 -4.95 -17.70 -6.63
C ILE A 281 -4.36 -18.50 -5.48
N HIS A 282 -5.22 -19.15 -4.70
CA HIS A 282 -4.83 -20.00 -3.58
C HIS A 282 -3.93 -21.15 -4.05
N PRO A 283 -2.85 -21.54 -3.32
CA PRO A 283 -1.86 -22.50 -3.78
C PRO A 283 -2.44 -23.88 -4.10
N THR A 284 -3.40 -24.37 -3.34
CA THR A 284 -3.94 -25.73 -3.45
C THR A 284 -5.42 -25.80 -3.77
N GLU A 285 -6.16 -24.70 -3.62
CA GLU A 285 -7.60 -24.65 -3.87
C GLU A 285 -7.93 -23.85 -5.13
N ASN A 286 -9.04 -24.22 -5.81
CA ASN A 286 -9.48 -23.52 -7.02
C ASN A 286 -10.34 -22.29 -6.66
N ARG A 287 -9.75 -21.36 -5.92
CA ARG A 287 -10.33 -20.08 -5.54
C ARG A 287 -9.28 -18.98 -5.51
N ARG A 288 -9.67 -17.75 -5.38
CA ARG A 288 -8.74 -16.69 -4.98
C ARG A 288 -8.46 -16.76 -3.48
N TYR A 289 -7.42 -16.09 -3.02
CA TYR A 289 -7.26 -15.84 -1.59
C TYR A 289 -8.49 -15.12 -1.05
N ASN A 290 -8.97 -15.49 0.13
CA ASN A 290 -10.04 -14.76 0.81
C ASN A 290 -9.54 -13.43 1.40
N ILE A 291 -10.45 -12.60 1.92
CA ILE A 291 -10.10 -11.27 2.45
C ILE A 291 -9.04 -11.38 3.56
N ARG A 292 -9.16 -12.36 4.47
CA ARG A 292 -8.21 -12.52 5.59
C ARG A 292 -6.83 -12.94 5.12
N GLU A 293 -6.75 -13.84 4.16
CA GLU A 293 -5.48 -14.27 3.56
C GLU A 293 -4.76 -13.08 2.89
N VAL A 294 -5.49 -12.26 2.14
CA VAL A 294 -4.95 -11.03 1.54
C VAL A 294 -4.53 -10.01 2.59
N ALA A 295 -5.31 -9.85 3.67
CA ALA A 295 -4.97 -8.96 4.76
C ALA A 295 -3.68 -9.38 5.48
N ARG A 296 -3.50 -10.69 5.74
CA ARG A 296 -2.25 -11.24 6.29
C ARG A 296 -1.05 -11.02 5.37
N MET A 297 -1.25 -11.09 4.03
CA MET A 297 -0.19 -10.74 3.06
C MET A 297 0.26 -9.27 3.15
N GLN A 298 -0.59 -8.39 3.63
CA GLN A 298 -0.28 -6.99 3.94
C GLN A 298 0.07 -6.78 5.41
N SER A 299 0.28 -7.88 6.15
CA SER A 299 0.59 -7.90 7.59
C SER A 299 -0.42 -7.18 8.48
N PHE A 300 -1.70 -7.11 8.07
CA PHE A 300 -2.77 -6.66 8.95
C PHE A 300 -3.00 -7.67 10.07
N PRO A 301 -3.32 -7.21 11.27
CA PRO A 301 -3.67 -8.09 12.39
C PRO A 301 -4.99 -8.82 12.14
N ASP A 302 -5.15 -9.98 12.77
CA ASP A 302 -6.32 -10.85 12.55
C ASP A 302 -7.64 -10.28 13.09
N ASP A 303 -7.59 -9.38 14.06
CA ASP A 303 -8.75 -8.68 14.61
C ASP A 303 -9.19 -7.47 13.77
N TYR A 304 -8.47 -7.12 12.71
CA TYR A 304 -8.80 -6.00 11.83
C TYR A 304 -9.97 -6.35 10.90
N VAL A 305 -11.03 -5.56 10.92
CA VAL A 305 -12.29 -5.83 10.18
C VAL A 305 -12.31 -5.00 8.89
N PHE A 306 -12.49 -5.66 7.74
CA PHE A 306 -12.54 -4.99 6.43
C PHE A 306 -13.95 -4.91 5.85
N PHE A 307 -14.86 -5.73 6.36
CA PHE A 307 -16.15 -5.93 5.70
C PHE A 307 -17.13 -6.70 6.60
N ASP A 308 -18.42 -6.47 6.43
CA ASP A 308 -19.48 -7.07 7.25
C ASP A 308 -20.64 -7.75 6.50
N GLY A 309 -20.68 -7.84 5.15
CA GLY A 309 -21.69 -8.69 4.56
C GLY A 309 -22.01 -8.67 3.08
N THR A 310 -21.73 -7.65 2.27
CA THR A 310 -22.20 -7.61 0.87
C THR A 310 -21.11 -7.87 -0.17
N LEU A 311 -21.50 -8.37 -1.39
CA LEU A 311 -20.52 -8.57 -2.48
C LEU A 311 -19.83 -7.27 -2.92
N LYS A 312 -20.51 -6.13 -2.82
CA LYS A 312 -19.91 -4.83 -3.11
C LYS A 312 -18.82 -4.51 -2.10
N GLU A 313 -19.06 -4.78 -0.84
CA GLU A 313 -18.09 -4.59 0.25
C GLU A 313 -16.92 -5.55 0.17
N ILE A 314 -17.13 -6.80 -0.32
CA ILE A 314 -16.04 -7.73 -0.59
C ILE A 314 -15.05 -7.13 -1.58
N SER A 315 -15.52 -6.59 -2.72
CA SER A 315 -14.63 -5.98 -3.71
C SER A 315 -13.94 -4.72 -3.16
N ALA A 316 -14.64 -3.95 -2.34
CA ALA A 316 -14.10 -2.77 -1.66
C ALA A 316 -13.00 -3.18 -0.65
N ALA A 317 -13.19 -4.27 0.10
CA ALA A 317 -12.17 -4.80 1.01
C ALA A 317 -10.87 -5.16 0.27
N TYR A 318 -10.94 -5.89 -0.85
CA TYR A 318 -9.75 -6.17 -1.66
C TYR A 318 -9.08 -4.90 -2.18
N LYS A 319 -9.87 -3.90 -2.60
CA LYS A 319 -9.37 -2.60 -3.08
C LYS A 319 -8.58 -1.88 -2.00
N VAL A 320 -9.14 -1.73 -0.80
CA VAL A 320 -8.49 -0.98 0.27
C VAL A 320 -7.26 -1.69 0.82
N ILE A 321 -7.30 -3.04 0.92
CA ILE A 321 -6.13 -3.85 1.31
C ILE A 321 -5.03 -3.75 0.24
N GLY A 322 -5.36 -3.88 -1.04
CA GLY A 322 -4.39 -3.81 -2.14
C GLY A 322 -3.72 -2.44 -2.27
N ASN A 323 -4.40 -1.36 -1.88
CA ASN A 323 -3.85 0.00 -1.83
C ASN A 323 -2.99 0.24 -0.59
N ALA A 324 -3.21 -0.48 0.49
CA ALA A 324 -2.56 -0.21 1.76
C ALA A 324 -1.03 -0.33 1.72
N VAL A 325 -0.38 0.44 2.56
CA VAL A 325 0.99 0.20 2.99
C VAL A 325 0.98 -0.99 3.96
N PRO A 326 1.84 -2.01 3.77
CA PRO A 326 1.90 -3.12 4.72
C PRO A 326 2.27 -2.66 6.14
N CYS A 327 1.53 -3.14 7.14
CA CYS A 327 1.69 -2.69 8.52
C CYS A 327 3.11 -2.94 9.07
N ALA A 328 3.72 -4.09 8.76
CA ALA A 328 5.07 -4.40 9.22
C ALA A 328 6.15 -3.52 8.57
N LEU A 329 6.00 -3.16 7.27
CA LEU A 329 6.87 -2.19 6.62
C LEU A 329 6.74 -0.82 7.31
N ALA A 330 5.50 -0.36 7.52
CA ALA A 330 5.24 0.91 8.20
C ALA A 330 5.83 0.93 9.62
N TYR A 331 5.69 -0.16 10.37
CA TYR A 331 6.28 -0.32 11.69
C TYR A 331 7.82 -0.21 11.68
N ALA A 332 8.49 -0.90 10.75
CA ALA A 332 9.95 -0.87 10.66
C ALA A 332 10.48 0.54 10.37
N ILE A 333 9.83 1.24 9.44
CA ILE A 333 10.18 2.64 9.10
C ILE A 333 9.88 3.57 10.28
N ALA A 334 8.68 3.46 10.88
CA ALA A 334 8.27 4.28 12.01
C ALA A 334 9.17 4.10 13.23
N LYS A 335 9.55 2.85 13.54
CA LYS A 335 10.48 2.52 14.63
C LYS A 335 11.83 3.19 14.40
N ALA A 336 12.39 3.09 13.20
CA ALA A 336 13.65 3.74 12.86
C ALA A 336 13.57 5.28 12.94
N ILE A 337 12.44 5.89 12.52
CA ILE A 337 12.22 7.33 12.70
C ILE A 337 12.18 7.69 14.19
N LYS A 338 11.45 6.92 15.00
CA LYS A 338 11.31 7.18 16.43
C LYS A 338 12.67 7.13 17.15
N GLU A 339 13.42 6.06 16.92
CA GLU A 339 14.75 5.85 17.53
C GLU A 339 15.78 6.90 17.11
N GLN A 340 15.72 7.41 15.88
CA GLN A 340 16.70 8.38 15.37
C GLN A 340 16.34 9.83 15.69
N VAL A 341 15.07 10.14 15.92
CA VAL A 341 14.62 11.55 16.01
C VAL A 341 13.96 11.87 17.34
N PHE A 342 13.24 10.95 17.96
CA PHE A 342 12.38 11.21 19.11
C PHE A 342 12.81 10.51 20.41
N ASP A 343 13.58 9.44 20.32
CA ASP A 343 14.13 8.73 21.47
C ASP A 343 15.57 9.22 21.68
N ASP A 344 15.74 10.27 22.52
CA ASP A 344 17.05 10.77 23.00
C ASP A 344 17.39 10.14 24.34
#